data_d156799d374ae7fe3b1b899b897eb4be
#
_entry.id   d156799d374ae7fe3b1b899b897eb4be
#
_cell.length_a   1.000
_cell.length_b   1.000
_cell.length_c   1.000
_cell.angle_alpha   90.00
_cell.angle_beta   90.00
_cell.angle_gamma   90.00
#
_symmetry.space_group_name_H-M   'P 1'
#
loop_
_entity.id
_entity.type
_entity.pdbx_description
1 polymer ?
#
loop_
_entity_poly.entity_id
_entity_poly.type
_entity_poly.pdbx_seq_one_letter_code
_entity_poly.pdbx_strand_id
1 'polypeptide(L)'
;MHQETLELAELKAAHALTPYPSDFEVFWKARMEEADNAPLSWQIVPSTEVTSTASAHFFDLTFVGIDGAEVYAKYLRPQTALDVQTPLVLQFHGYPGSSRSWFE
;
A
#
# COMPACT_ATOMS: atom_id res chain seq x y z
N MET A 1 21.85 -28.86 -1.12
CA MET A 1 22.26 -27.56 -0.55
C MET A 1 21.82 -27.54 0.91
N HIS A 2 22.73 -27.52 1.85
CA HIS A 2 22.39 -27.41 3.25
C HIS A 2 22.13 -25.95 3.58
N GLN A 3 20.94 -25.67 4.08
CA GLN A 3 20.64 -24.36 4.62
C GLN A 3 21.17 -24.34 6.06
N GLU A 4 22.22 -23.59 6.28
CA GLU A 4 22.75 -23.40 7.63
C GLU A 4 21.74 -22.59 8.44
N THR A 5 21.32 -23.14 9.56
CA THR A 5 20.44 -22.46 10.49
C THR A 5 21.31 -21.79 11.54
N LEU A 6 21.29 -20.46 11.61
CA LEU A 6 21.98 -19.72 12.65
C LEU A 6 21.31 -19.93 14.01
N GLU A 7 22.11 -20.01 15.06
CA GLU A 7 21.59 -20.00 16.43
C GLU A 7 20.87 -18.66 16.71
N LEU A 8 19.90 -18.70 17.61
CA LEU A 8 19.08 -17.52 17.93
C LEU A 8 19.92 -16.30 18.38
N ALA A 9 20.99 -16.53 19.13
CA ALA A 9 21.89 -15.46 19.57
C ALA A 9 22.62 -14.80 18.38
N GLU A 10 23.05 -15.61 17.42
CA GLU A 10 23.70 -15.13 16.20
C GLU A 10 22.73 -14.36 15.32
N LEU A 11 21.48 -14.83 15.20
CA LEU A 11 20.42 -14.10 14.47
C LEU A 11 20.14 -12.74 15.08
N LYS A 12 20.08 -12.64 16.40
CA LYS A 12 19.86 -11.38 17.12
C LYS A 12 21.02 -10.40 16.98
N ALA A 13 22.24 -10.92 16.82
CA ALA A 13 23.45 -10.11 16.63
C ALA A 13 23.76 -9.81 15.15
N ALA A 14 23.03 -10.43 14.22
CA ALA A 14 23.28 -10.26 12.80
C ALA A 14 22.95 -8.83 12.34
N HIS A 15 23.79 -8.30 11.49
CA HIS A 15 23.62 -7.01 10.83
C HIS A 15 23.47 -7.21 9.33
N ALA A 16 22.75 -6.30 8.66
CA ALA A 16 22.66 -6.30 7.21
C ALA A 16 24.07 -6.14 6.60
N LEU A 17 24.38 -6.97 5.62
CA LEU A 17 25.67 -6.92 4.92
C LEU A 17 25.74 -5.75 3.93
N THR A 18 24.59 -5.28 3.45
CA THR A 18 24.52 -4.16 2.51
C THR A 18 24.29 -2.86 3.29
N PRO A 19 25.25 -1.94 3.26
CA PRO A 19 25.07 -0.65 3.93
C PRO A 19 24.03 0.22 3.20
N TYR A 20 23.50 1.22 3.89
CA TYR A 20 22.72 2.27 3.26
C TYR A 20 23.51 2.96 2.15
N PRO A 21 22.89 3.23 1.00
CA PRO A 21 23.49 4.15 0.03
C PRO A 21 23.78 5.52 0.69
N SER A 22 24.88 6.15 0.32
CA SER A 22 25.28 7.42 0.92
C SER A 22 24.29 8.56 0.68
N ASP A 23 23.48 8.45 -0.37
CA ASP A 23 22.46 9.44 -0.77
C ASP A 23 21.04 9.07 -0.35
N PHE A 24 20.86 8.03 0.48
CA PHE A 24 19.54 7.52 0.86
C PHE A 24 18.61 8.62 1.39
N GLU A 25 19.07 9.38 2.37
CA GLU A 25 18.25 10.43 2.99
C GLU A 25 17.90 11.55 1.99
N VAL A 26 18.87 11.96 1.18
CA VAL A 26 18.68 13.02 0.18
C VAL A 26 17.71 12.57 -0.90
N PHE A 27 17.87 11.34 -1.39
CA PHE A 27 16.99 10.75 -2.39
C PHE A 27 15.54 10.71 -1.90
N TRP A 28 15.29 10.14 -0.72
CA TRP A 28 13.94 9.99 -0.21
C TRP A 28 13.29 11.31 0.18
N LYS A 29 14.07 12.25 0.73
CA LYS A 29 13.56 13.59 1.01
C LYS A 29 13.05 14.26 -0.26
N ALA A 30 13.82 14.22 -1.33
CA ALA A 30 13.42 14.78 -2.61
C ALA A 30 12.16 14.10 -3.18
N ARG A 31 12.05 12.78 -3.07
CA ARG A 31 10.85 12.04 -3.52
C ARG A 31 9.62 12.37 -2.70
N MET A 32 9.75 12.53 -1.40
CA MET A 32 8.63 12.92 -0.53
C MET A 32 8.16 14.35 -0.82
N GLU A 33 9.07 15.29 -1.01
CA GLU A 33 8.72 16.66 -1.41
C GLU A 33 8.01 16.71 -2.76
N GLU A 34 8.45 15.90 -3.72
CA GLU A 34 7.80 15.76 -5.02
C GLU A 34 6.38 15.21 -4.91
N ALA A 35 6.17 14.21 -4.06
CA ALA A 35 4.85 13.66 -3.77
C ALA A 35 3.92 14.69 -3.09
N ASP A 36 4.43 15.44 -2.13
CA ASP A 36 3.67 16.46 -1.40
C ASP A 36 3.25 17.64 -2.30
N ASN A 37 4.06 17.94 -3.30
CA ASN A 37 3.79 19.02 -4.26
C ASN A 37 2.98 18.55 -5.48
N ALA A 38 2.81 17.26 -5.68
CA ALA A 38 2.01 16.73 -6.78
C ALA A 38 0.52 17.05 -6.57
N PRO A 39 -0.21 17.47 -7.61
CA PRO A 39 -1.66 17.68 -7.50
C PRO A 39 -2.37 16.38 -7.12
N LEU A 40 -3.21 16.44 -6.08
CA LEU A 40 -4.06 15.31 -5.72
C LEU A 40 -5.19 15.19 -6.74
N SER A 41 -5.20 14.11 -7.50
CA SER A 41 -6.25 13.76 -8.44
C SER A 41 -6.66 12.31 -8.25
N TRP A 42 -7.94 12.07 -8.07
CA TRP A 42 -8.46 10.73 -7.83
C TRP A 42 -9.88 10.58 -8.39
N GLN A 43 -10.26 9.34 -8.64
CA GLN A 43 -11.60 8.95 -9.09
C GLN A 43 -12.04 7.68 -8.37
N ILE A 44 -13.28 7.65 -7.95
CA ILE A 44 -13.93 6.47 -7.37
C ILE A 44 -15.12 6.10 -8.24
N VAL A 45 -15.20 4.84 -8.65
CA VAL A 45 -16.34 4.28 -9.36
C VAL A 45 -16.78 2.98 -8.70
N PRO A 46 -18.08 2.60 -8.75
CA PRO A 46 -18.51 1.32 -8.22
C PRO A 46 -17.69 0.17 -8.83
N SER A 47 -17.31 -0.81 -8.01
CA SER A 47 -16.54 -1.95 -8.48
C SER A 47 -17.32 -2.75 -9.52
N THR A 48 -16.63 -3.17 -10.58
CA THR A 48 -17.17 -4.08 -11.59
C THR A 48 -16.93 -5.55 -11.25
N GLU A 49 -15.99 -5.83 -10.34
CA GLU A 49 -15.63 -7.18 -9.93
C GLU A 49 -16.42 -7.67 -8.72
N VAL A 50 -16.76 -6.76 -7.80
CA VAL A 50 -17.42 -7.10 -6.54
C VAL A 50 -18.70 -6.29 -6.39
N THR A 51 -19.81 -7.01 -6.20
CA THR A 51 -21.12 -6.37 -5.98
C THR A 51 -21.20 -5.86 -4.54
N SER A 52 -21.61 -4.60 -4.39
CA SER A 52 -21.89 -4.04 -3.08
C SER A 52 -23.05 -4.77 -2.38
N THR A 53 -22.94 -4.87 -1.06
CA THR A 53 -23.93 -5.49 -0.19
C THR A 53 -24.64 -4.44 0.65
N ALA A 54 -25.62 -4.86 1.46
CA ALA A 54 -26.29 -3.96 2.41
C ALA A 54 -25.33 -3.42 3.50
N SER A 55 -24.23 -4.13 3.78
CA SER A 55 -23.28 -3.78 4.83
C SER A 55 -22.02 -3.09 4.34
N ALA A 56 -21.68 -3.21 3.04
CA ALA A 56 -20.45 -2.65 2.48
C ALA A 56 -20.60 -2.26 1.01
N HIS A 57 -19.97 -1.16 0.66
CA HIS A 57 -19.87 -0.68 -0.72
C HIS A 57 -18.44 -0.88 -1.22
N PHE A 58 -18.30 -1.44 -2.43
CA PHE A 58 -17.03 -1.74 -3.06
C PHE A 58 -16.82 -0.83 -4.28
N PHE A 59 -15.65 -0.25 -4.35
CA PHE A 59 -15.29 0.71 -5.39
C PHE A 59 -13.92 0.39 -5.98
N ASP A 60 -13.76 0.78 -7.23
CA ASP A 60 -12.46 0.94 -7.85
C ASP A 60 -12.00 2.38 -7.65
N LEU A 61 -10.84 2.54 -7.05
CA LEU A 61 -10.19 3.83 -6.82
C LEU A 61 -9.00 3.95 -7.76
N THR A 62 -8.92 5.02 -8.50
CA THR A 62 -7.71 5.41 -9.22
C THR A 62 -7.23 6.77 -8.73
N PHE A 63 -5.94 6.91 -8.59
CA PHE A 63 -5.34 8.20 -8.24
C PHE A 63 -4.02 8.40 -8.97
N VAL A 64 -3.61 9.64 -9.06
CA VAL A 64 -2.39 10.02 -9.75
C VAL A 64 -1.27 10.20 -8.74
N GLY A 65 -0.19 9.43 -8.93
CA GLY A 65 1.04 9.53 -8.15
C GLY A 65 2.06 10.49 -8.77
N ILE A 66 3.31 10.31 -8.37
CA ILE A 66 4.43 11.11 -8.89
C ILE A 66 4.57 10.89 -10.40
N ASP A 67 4.95 11.93 -11.11
CA ASP A 67 5.14 11.93 -12.58
C ASP A 67 3.89 11.55 -13.39
N GLY A 68 2.71 11.75 -12.82
CA GLY A 68 1.46 11.43 -13.49
C GLY A 68 1.14 9.94 -13.57
N ALA A 69 1.85 9.11 -12.80
CA ALA A 69 1.59 7.67 -12.76
C ALA A 69 0.20 7.38 -12.19
N GLU A 70 -0.62 6.66 -12.94
CA GLU A 70 -1.93 6.23 -12.47
C GLU A 70 -1.79 4.98 -11.59
N VAL A 71 -2.34 5.05 -10.39
CA VAL A 71 -2.33 3.96 -9.41
C VAL A 71 -3.75 3.48 -9.17
N TYR A 72 -3.94 2.17 -9.27
CA TYR A 72 -5.19 1.50 -8.99
C TYR A 72 -5.22 0.94 -7.57
N ALA A 73 -6.37 1.08 -6.90
CA ALA A 73 -6.61 0.50 -5.58
C ALA A 73 -8.05 0.01 -5.47
N LYS A 74 -8.27 -0.94 -4.60
CA LYS A 74 -9.60 -1.36 -4.17
C LYS A 74 -9.99 -0.57 -2.92
N TYR A 75 -11.20 -0.05 -2.91
CA TYR A 75 -11.75 0.71 -1.80
C TYR A 75 -13.05 0.08 -1.31
N LEU A 76 -13.09 -0.23 -0.03
CA LEU A 76 -14.28 -0.73 0.64
C LEU A 76 -14.73 0.29 1.68
N ARG A 77 -16.00 0.64 1.64
CA ARG A 77 -16.61 1.53 2.62
C ARG A 77 -17.77 0.80 3.31
N PRO A 78 -17.69 0.58 4.64
CA PRO A 78 -18.83 0.05 5.39
C PRO A 78 -20.02 1.00 5.30
N GLN A 79 -21.23 0.46 5.30
CA GLN A 79 -22.45 1.27 5.30
C GLN A 79 -22.49 2.25 6.49
N THR A 80 -22.01 1.82 7.65
CA THR A 80 -21.91 2.65 8.85
C THR A 80 -20.99 3.86 8.71
N ALA A 81 -20.05 3.84 7.76
CA ALA A 81 -19.15 4.97 7.50
C ALA A 81 -19.84 6.19 6.85
N LEU A 82 -21.10 6.05 6.44
CA LEU A 82 -21.91 7.17 5.98
C LEU A 82 -22.38 8.06 7.14
N ASP A 83 -22.57 7.47 8.31
CA ASP A 83 -23.17 8.12 9.47
C ASP A 83 -22.17 8.39 10.59
N VAL A 84 -21.11 7.60 10.67
CA VAL A 84 -20.09 7.70 11.72
C VAL A 84 -18.69 7.62 11.12
N GLN A 85 -17.76 8.33 11.74
CA GLN A 85 -16.35 8.25 11.38
C GLN A 85 -15.81 6.87 11.77
N THR A 86 -15.21 6.18 10.81
CA THR A 86 -14.62 4.85 11.00
C THR A 86 -13.12 4.87 10.76
N PRO A 87 -12.34 3.99 11.41
CA PRO A 87 -10.92 3.85 11.12
C PRO A 87 -10.66 3.49 9.65
N LEU A 88 -9.61 4.05 9.09
CA LEU A 88 -9.10 3.69 7.77
C LEU A 88 -7.97 2.68 7.90
N VAL A 89 -8.07 1.58 7.17
CA VAL A 89 -7.01 0.57 7.07
C VAL A 89 -6.40 0.63 5.67
N LEU A 90 -5.10 0.85 5.59
CA LEU A 90 -4.34 0.75 4.35
C LEU A 90 -3.64 -0.60 4.30
N GLN A 91 -3.82 -1.30 3.19
CA GLN A 91 -3.31 -2.64 3.00
C GLN A 91 -2.51 -2.73 1.69
N PHE A 92 -1.29 -3.22 1.78
CA PHE A 92 -0.39 -3.37 0.65
C PHE A 92 -0.06 -4.84 0.44
N HIS A 93 -0.12 -5.30 -0.81
CA HIS A 93 0.29 -6.67 -1.12
C HIS A 93 1.80 -6.81 -1.17
N GLY A 94 2.29 -8.03 -0.90
CA GLY A 94 3.69 -8.38 -1.09
C GLY A 94 3.99 -8.85 -2.52
N TYR A 95 5.26 -9.08 -2.81
CA TYR A 95 5.68 -9.69 -4.06
C TYR A 95 5.58 -11.24 -3.96
N PRO A 96 5.05 -11.94 -4.97
CA PRO A 96 4.46 -11.47 -6.25
C PRO A 96 2.92 -11.28 -6.19
N GLY A 97 2.41 -10.75 -5.12
CA GLY A 97 0.99 -10.62 -4.88
C GLY A 97 0.27 -9.55 -5.72
N SER A 98 -1.03 -9.46 -5.49
CA SER A 98 -1.90 -8.43 -6.04
C SER A 98 -3.04 -8.14 -5.08
N SER A 99 -3.85 -7.13 -5.36
CA SER A 99 -5.06 -6.84 -4.58
C SER A 99 -6.26 -7.73 -4.95
N ARG A 100 -6.07 -8.71 -5.83
CA ARG A 100 -7.18 -9.46 -6.45
C ARG A 100 -8.07 -10.19 -5.44
N SER A 101 -7.50 -10.80 -4.40
CA SER A 101 -8.22 -11.61 -3.41
C SER A 101 -8.59 -10.88 -2.12
N TRP A 102 -8.38 -9.58 -2.02
CA TRP A 102 -8.53 -8.86 -0.76
C TRP A 102 -9.97 -8.52 -0.38
N PHE A 103 -10.91 -8.81 -1.24
CA PHE A 103 -12.35 -8.68 -0.97
C PHE A 103 -13.05 -10.03 -0.73
N GLU A 104 -12.30 -11.13 -0.70
CA GLU A 104 -12.82 -12.47 -0.45
C GLU A 104 -13.03 -12.73 1.05
#